data_dacb7774f855f3d74d8c435219fb4f83
#
_entry.id   dacb7774f855f3d74d8c435219fb4f83
#
_cell.length_a   1.000
_cell.length_b   1.000
_cell.length_c   1.000
_cell.angle_alpha   90.00
_cell.angle_beta   90.00
_cell.angle_gamma   90.00
#
_symmetry.space_group_name_H-M   'P 1'
#
loop_
_entity.id
_entity.type
_entity.pdbx_description
1 polymer ?
#
loop_
_entity_poly.entity_id
_entity_poly.type
_entity_poly.pdbx_seq_one_letter_code
_entity_poly.pdbx_strand_id
1 'polypeptide(L)'
;MTTVSTSATSVAGVATDRNGPTRDRRGSWIPTGAMISTRFMELRKRRGLMAALVVVNIGIPSIFLLIRLIMHAVAPKSYGPAGGYDIFTALVAGVMYVFGFIVAATLGCTAGSVDLTEGMFRHLVITGRSRLALYFARIPAGLAIIVPMVAAGFTIVCAVCVFAAPTKLDYQGVTVPAGLSMKGLETWAAAHPKEVVCGLPFQFKQGQQTSIPSCFIDQKGQFVTPPGAPGLHSVPLATLKADAVTIAKLDYADYSTHFLRPSTSLMIKAGLWIELEAIIGLIVGLGLGSLMGQRTVSVILMIVLEVILTPILSHSVIPHLINVQRGVVGLATTHLEPGGLPHAFGGGGGGGGGSSLVPESTTVAVCVIIGWLVVWTGLGAWRMSKRDT
;
A
#
# COMPACT_ATOMS: atom_id res chain seq x y z
N MET A 1 -57.85 -42.79 34.79
CA MET A 1 -57.75 -41.79 35.86
C MET A 1 -56.40 -41.89 36.53
N THR A 2 -55.47 -41.13 36.12
CA THR A 2 -54.12 -41.11 36.69
C THR A 2 -53.85 -39.66 37.19
N THR A 3 -53.84 -39.52 38.46
CA THR A 3 -53.59 -38.24 39.17
C THR A 3 -52.13 -37.92 39.14
N VAL A 4 -51.74 -36.80 38.53
CA VAL A 4 -50.36 -36.24 38.52
C VAL A 4 -50.23 -35.35 39.76
N SER A 5 -49.39 -35.76 40.70
CA SER A 5 -49.01 -34.99 41.88
C SER A 5 -47.94 -33.98 41.53
N THR A 6 -48.25 -32.68 41.63
CA THR A 6 -47.33 -31.57 41.36
C THR A 6 -46.60 -31.23 42.68
N SER A 7 -45.33 -31.60 42.75
CA SER A 7 -44.44 -31.21 43.89
C SER A 7 -43.94 -29.79 43.61
N ALA A 8 -44.35 -28.83 44.43
CA ALA A 8 -43.85 -27.47 44.46
C ALA A 8 -42.47 -27.44 45.14
N THR A 9 -41.42 -27.31 44.37
CA THR A 9 -40.06 -27.04 44.86
C THR A 9 -39.91 -25.57 45.14
N SER A 10 -39.79 -25.18 46.40
CA SER A 10 -39.49 -23.82 46.84
C SER A 10 -38.08 -23.44 46.38
N VAL A 11 -38.03 -22.50 45.45
CA VAL A 11 -36.75 -21.88 45.03
C VAL A 11 -36.35 -20.89 46.13
N ALA A 12 -35.33 -21.30 46.91
CA ALA A 12 -34.65 -20.44 47.88
C ALA A 12 -34.09 -19.20 47.18
N GLY A 13 -34.40 -18.04 47.78
CA GLY A 13 -34.03 -16.71 47.21
C GLY A 13 -32.52 -16.59 47.01
N VAL A 14 -32.13 -16.47 45.79
CA VAL A 14 -30.81 -15.96 45.42
C VAL A 14 -30.80 -14.48 45.75
N ALA A 15 -30.06 -14.09 46.77
CA ALA A 15 -29.76 -12.72 47.10
C ALA A 15 -29.10 -12.04 45.87
N THR A 16 -29.87 -11.30 45.12
CA THR A 16 -29.36 -10.47 44.03
C THR A 16 -28.50 -9.39 44.64
N ASP A 17 -27.19 -9.54 44.46
CA ASP A 17 -26.19 -8.53 44.73
C ASP A 17 -26.57 -7.26 43.95
N ARG A 18 -27.12 -6.25 44.66
CA ARG A 18 -27.59 -4.99 44.11
C ARG A 18 -26.46 -4.00 43.78
N ASN A 19 -25.24 -4.47 43.58
CA ASN A 19 -24.17 -3.68 42.97
C ASN A 19 -24.23 -3.82 41.44
N GLY A 20 -25.38 -3.52 40.88
CA GLY A 20 -25.55 -3.41 39.43
C GLY A 20 -24.62 -2.33 38.86
N PRO A 21 -24.03 -2.56 37.70
CA PRO A 21 -23.12 -1.61 37.07
C PRO A 21 -23.81 -0.26 36.92
N THR A 22 -23.14 0.75 37.47
CA THR A 22 -23.57 2.14 37.56
C THR A 22 -24.30 2.61 36.28
N ARG A 23 -25.46 3.16 36.49
CA ARG A 23 -26.48 3.65 35.53
C ARG A 23 -25.97 4.76 34.59
N ASP A 24 -24.73 5.24 34.76
CA ASP A 24 -24.12 6.39 34.06
C ASP A 24 -23.58 6.11 32.64
N ARG A 25 -23.57 4.85 32.17
CA ARG A 25 -23.02 4.53 30.83
C ARG A 25 -24.05 4.49 29.70
N ARG A 26 -25.35 4.70 29.97
CA ARG A 26 -26.37 4.59 28.92
C ARG A 26 -26.34 5.68 27.85
N GLY A 27 -25.67 6.81 28.10
CA GLY A 27 -25.54 7.93 27.15
C GLY A 27 -24.17 8.11 26.53
N SER A 28 -23.15 7.34 26.94
CA SER A 28 -21.77 7.52 26.42
C SER A 28 -21.68 7.14 24.95
N TRP A 29 -21.07 8.02 24.16
CA TRP A 29 -20.70 7.76 22.74
C TRP A 29 -19.45 6.90 22.59
N ILE A 30 -18.70 6.68 23.67
CA ILE A 30 -17.47 5.88 23.70
C ILE A 30 -17.83 4.39 23.71
N PRO A 31 -17.34 3.59 22.77
CA PRO A 31 -17.59 2.15 22.73
C PRO A 31 -16.86 1.42 23.87
N THR A 32 -17.51 0.41 24.43
CA THR A 32 -16.87 -0.49 25.41
C THR A 32 -16.08 -1.57 24.71
N GLY A 33 -15.05 -2.13 25.37
CA GLY A 33 -14.26 -3.26 24.83
C GLY A 33 -15.12 -4.47 24.43
N ALA A 34 -16.18 -4.76 25.19
CA ALA A 34 -17.13 -5.82 24.86
C ALA A 34 -17.88 -5.54 23.54
N MET A 35 -18.23 -4.27 23.25
CA MET A 35 -18.85 -3.91 21.96
C MET A 35 -17.90 -4.09 20.80
N ILE A 36 -16.64 -3.68 20.96
CA ILE A 36 -15.60 -3.84 19.94
C ILE A 36 -15.37 -5.33 19.68
N SER A 37 -15.22 -6.14 20.72
CA SER A 37 -15.03 -7.60 20.61
C SER A 37 -16.21 -8.28 19.91
N THR A 38 -17.43 -7.90 20.23
CA THR A 38 -18.63 -8.43 19.57
C THR A 38 -18.62 -8.11 18.06
N ARG A 39 -18.31 -6.86 17.69
CA ARG A 39 -18.21 -6.45 16.28
C ARG A 39 -17.07 -7.15 15.53
N PHE A 40 -15.93 -7.31 16.17
CA PHE A 40 -14.84 -8.09 15.63
C PHE A 40 -15.24 -9.54 15.35
N MET A 41 -15.90 -10.19 16.31
CA MET A 41 -16.38 -11.58 16.14
C MET A 41 -17.45 -11.71 15.06
N GLU A 42 -18.31 -10.72 14.91
CA GLU A 42 -19.33 -10.68 13.85
C GLU A 42 -18.69 -10.60 12.46
N LEU A 43 -17.74 -9.67 12.27
CA LEU A 43 -17.02 -9.54 11.00
C LEU A 43 -16.21 -10.80 10.67
N ARG A 44 -15.54 -11.39 11.68
CA ARG A 44 -14.77 -12.64 11.54
C ARG A 44 -15.63 -13.82 11.12
N LYS A 45 -16.88 -13.90 11.56
CA LYS A 45 -17.82 -14.99 11.17
C LYS A 45 -18.22 -14.94 9.70
N ARG A 46 -18.03 -13.84 9.00
CA ARG A 46 -18.32 -13.68 7.57
C ARG A 46 -17.24 -14.33 6.72
N ARG A 47 -17.31 -15.68 6.62
CA ARG A 47 -16.26 -16.51 5.98
C ARG A 47 -15.89 -16.04 4.58
N GLY A 48 -16.86 -15.65 3.74
CA GLY A 48 -16.59 -15.17 2.39
C GLY A 48 -15.79 -13.87 2.36
N LEU A 49 -16.10 -12.92 3.25
CA LEU A 49 -15.35 -11.66 3.37
C LEU A 49 -13.94 -11.91 3.89
N MET A 50 -13.80 -12.76 4.93
CA MET A 50 -12.50 -13.13 5.47
C MET A 50 -11.63 -13.87 4.44
N ALA A 51 -12.22 -14.80 3.69
CA ALA A 51 -11.53 -15.49 2.61
C ALA A 51 -11.05 -14.50 1.53
N ALA A 52 -11.89 -13.54 1.11
CA ALA A 52 -11.51 -12.51 0.16
C ALA A 52 -10.34 -11.65 0.67
N LEU A 53 -10.38 -11.24 1.96
CA LEU A 53 -9.29 -10.49 2.59
C LEU A 53 -7.97 -11.27 2.57
N VAL A 54 -7.99 -12.55 2.95
CA VAL A 54 -6.80 -13.41 2.94
C VAL A 54 -6.30 -13.63 1.53
N VAL A 55 -7.18 -13.97 0.59
CA VAL A 55 -6.81 -14.24 -0.80
C VAL A 55 -6.18 -13.01 -1.44
N VAL A 56 -6.75 -11.84 -1.25
CA VAL A 56 -6.26 -10.62 -1.89
C VAL A 56 -4.97 -10.11 -1.24
N ASN A 57 -4.90 -10.01 0.09
CA ASN A 57 -3.72 -9.43 0.74
C ASN A 57 -2.55 -10.39 0.86
N ILE A 58 -2.81 -11.69 0.98
CA ILE A 58 -1.76 -12.71 1.19
C ILE A 58 -1.66 -13.62 -0.03
N GLY A 59 -2.79 -14.15 -0.50
CA GLY A 59 -2.82 -15.17 -1.55
C GLY A 59 -2.28 -14.69 -2.88
N ILE A 60 -2.79 -13.59 -3.42
CA ILE A 60 -2.36 -13.07 -4.73
C ILE A 60 -0.87 -12.73 -4.74
N PRO A 61 -0.32 -11.92 -3.81
CA PRO A 61 1.10 -11.65 -3.77
C PRO A 61 1.95 -12.92 -3.60
N SER A 62 1.52 -13.84 -2.72
CA SER A 62 2.26 -15.10 -2.47
C SER A 62 2.29 -16.01 -3.69
N ILE A 63 1.15 -16.17 -4.39
CA ILE A 63 1.07 -16.98 -5.62
C ILE A 63 1.94 -16.35 -6.71
N PHE A 64 1.91 -15.03 -6.88
CA PHE A 64 2.75 -14.35 -7.85
C PHE A 64 4.23 -14.59 -7.56
N LEU A 65 4.66 -14.42 -6.31
CA LEU A 65 6.05 -14.65 -5.91
C LEU A 65 6.45 -16.12 -6.07
N LEU A 66 5.56 -17.05 -5.75
CA LEU A 66 5.80 -18.49 -5.94
C LEU A 66 6.01 -18.83 -7.43
N ILE A 67 5.15 -18.31 -8.30
CA ILE A 67 5.29 -18.49 -9.75
C ILE A 67 6.64 -17.91 -10.23
N ARG A 68 7.00 -16.70 -9.79
CA ARG A 68 8.29 -16.08 -10.14
C ARG A 68 9.47 -16.93 -9.67
N LEU A 69 9.40 -17.49 -8.46
CA LEU A 69 10.44 -18.36 -7.91
C LEU A 69 10.61 -19.64 -8.73
N ILE A 70 9.51 -20.29 -9.10
CA ILE A 70 9.51 -21.50 -9.94
C ILE A 70 10.07 -21.18 -11.32
N MET A 71 9.62 -20.12 -11.96
CA MET A 71 10.07 -19.70 -13.29
C MET A 71 11.57 -19.39 -13.30
N HIS A 72 12.06 -18.68 -12.28
CA HIS A 72 13.49 -18.43 -12.13
C HIS A 72 14.30 -19.72 -11.91
N ALA A 73 13.77 -20.68 -11.12
CA ALA A 73 14.44 -21.97 -10.88
C ALA A 73 14.53 -22.82 -12.16
N VAL A 74 13.51 -22.77 -13.02
CA VAL A 74 13.45 -23.56 -14.28
C VAL A 74 14.27 -22.92 -15.39
N ALA A 75 14.20 -21.59 -15.56
CA ALA A 75 14.85 -20.88 -16.65
C ALA A 75 15.38 -19.50 -16.21
N PRO A 76 16.47 -19.45 -15.40
CA PRO A 76 16.96 -18.21 -14.80
C PRO A 76 17.37 -17.14 -15.82
N LYS A 77 17.87 -17.57 -17.00
CA LYS A 77 18.28 -16.65 -18.07
C LYS A 77 17.10 -15.96 -18.78
N SER A 78 15.94 -16.60 -18.82
CA SER A 78 14.77 -16.08 -19.55
C SER A 78 13.83 -15.24 -18.69
N TYR A 79 13.75 -15.53 -17.39
CA TYR A 79 12.76 -14.92 -16.50
C TYR A 79 13.33 -13.91 -15.50
N GLY A 80 14.63 -13.72 -15.49
CA GLY A 80 15.30 -12.79 -14.58
C GLY A 80 15.15 -13.17 -13.10
N PRO A 81 15.44 -12.27 -12.16
CA PRO A 81 15.41 -12.56 -10.73
C PRO A 81 13.99 -12.83 -10.22
N ALA A 82 13.88 -13.70 -9.21
CA ALA A 82 12.60 -14.04 -8.58
C ALA A 82 12.13 -12.99 -7.57
N GLY A 83 13.04 -12.20 -7.04
CA GLY A 83 12.80 -11.12 -6.08
C GLY A 83 13.65 -9.89 -6.41
N GLY A 84 13.85 -9.03 -5.43
CA GLY A 84 14.62 -7.79 -5.59
C GLY A 84 13.71 -6.56 -5.67
N TYR A 85 14.31 -5.42 -5.98
CA TYR A 85 13.66 -4.12 -6.00
C TYR A 85 12.51 -4.04 -7.01
N ASP A 86 12.72 -4.46 -8.24
CA ASP A 86 11.70 -4.33 -9.31
C ASP A 86 10.44 -5.15 -8.99
N ILE A 87 10.62 -6.37 -8.47
CA ILE A 87 9.50 -7.22 -8.09
C ILE A 87 8.78 -6.64 -6.87
N PHE A 88 9.54 -6.12 -5.90
CA PHE A 88 8.99 -5.46 -4.73
C PHE A 88 8.12 -4.25 -5.12
N THR A 89 8.65 -3.36 -5.94
CA THR A 89 7.94 -2.14 -6.36
C THR A 89 6.70 -2.45 -7.19
N ALA A 90 6.78 -3.42 -8.11
CA ALA A 90 5.64 -3.85 -8.92
C ALA A 90 4.52 -4.45 -8.06
N LEU A 91 4.85 -5.27 -7.04
CA LEU A 91 3.85 -5.84 -6.13
C LEU A 91 3.25 -4.80 -5.20
N VAL A 92 4.05 -3.91 -4.63
CA VAL A 92 3.59 -2.88 -3.70
C VAL A 92 2.70 -1.87 -4.42
N ALA A 93 3.19 -1.23 -5.49
CA ALA A 93 2.46 -0.20 -6.20
C ALA A 93 1.34 -0.76 -7.09
N GLY A 94 1.55 -1.90 -7.76
CA GLY A 94 0.59 -2.47 -8.70
C GLY A 94 -0.49 -3.34 -8.04
N VAL A 95 -0.12 -4.15 -7.06
CA VAL A 95 -1.05 -5.14 -6.49
C VAL A 95 -1.55 -4.71 -5.12
N MET A 96 -0.66 -4.49 -4.16
CA MET A 96 -1.09 -4.26 -2.78
C MET A 96 -1.79 -2.92 -2.60
N TYR A 97 -1.35 -1.88 -3.28
CA TYR A 97 -2.00 -0.57 -3.25
C TYR A 97 -3.46 -0.68 -3.72
N VAL A 98 -3.68 -1.11 -4.97
CA VAL A 98 -5.01 -1.11 -5.59
C VAL A 98 -5.95 -2.11 -4.92
N PHE A 99 -5.52 -3.38 -4.82
CA PHE A 99 -6.38 -4.44 -4.30
C PHE A 99 -6.52 -4.37 -2.78
N GLY A 100 -5.50 -3.93 -2.05
CA GLY A 100 -5.55 -3.71 -0.61
C GLY A 100 -6.61 -2.67 -0.23
N PHE A 101 -6.63 -1.54 -0.94
CA PHE A 101 -7.65 -0.51 -0.80
C PHE A 101 -9.07 -1.04 -1.06
N ILE A 102 -9.30 -1.71 -2.21
CA ILE A 102 -10.62 -2.22 -2.59
C ILE A 102 -11.17 -3.16 -1.52
N VAL A 103 -10.33 -4.05 -0.99
CA VAL A 103 -10.77 -5.04 0.00
C VAL A 103 -10.99 -4.38 1.36
N ALA A 104 -10.16 -3.42 1.76
CA ALA A 104 -10.35 -2.62 2.96
C ALA A 104 -11.66 -1.80 2.89
N ALA A 105 -11.92 -1.16 1.75
CA ALA A 105 -13.17 -0.45 1.50
C ALA A 105 -14.39 -1.38 1.55
N THR A 106 -14.27 -2.59 0.99
CA THR A 106 -15.32 -3.61 1.04
C THR A 106 -15.62 -4.05 2.48
N LEU A 107 -14.60 -4.22 3.32
CA LEU A 107 -14.75 -4.49 4.73
C LEU A 107 -15.47 -3.33 5.43
N GLY A 108 -15.04 -2.09 5.18
CA GLY A 108 -15.66 -0.87 5.72
C GLY A 108 -17.14 -0.74 5.32
N CYS A 109 -17.44 -0.85 4.03
CA CYS A 109 -18.82 -0.79 3.52
C CYS A 109 -19.69 -1.89 4.12
N THR A 110 -19.15 -3.10 4.29
CA THR A 110 -19.86 -4.21 4.94
C THR A 110 -20.13 -3.89 6.41
N ALA A 111 -19.11 -3.46 7.15
CA ALA A 111 -19.26 -3.08 8.55
C ALA A 111 -20.25 -1.92 8.74
N GLY A 112 -20.33 -0.98 7.79
CA GLY A 112 -21.26 0.14 7.80
C GLY A 112 -22.71 -0.24 7.53
N SER A 113 -22.96 -1.16 6.62
CA SER A 113 -24.31 -1.46 6.10
C SER A 113 -25.00 -2.66 6.75
N VAL A 114 -24.26 -3.57 7.37
CA VAL A 114 -24.74 -4.87 7.87
C VAL A 114 -25.96 -4.78 8.78
N ASP A 115 -25.88 -4.01 9.85
CA ASP A 115 -26.99 -3.89 10.80
C ASP A 115 -28.24 -3.30 10.16
N LEU A 116 -28.05 -2.53 9.07
CA LEU A 116 -29.14 -1.88 8.35
C LEU A 116 -29.84 -2.84 7.40
N THR A 117 -29.06 -3.69 6.73
CA THR A 117 -29.59 -4.68 5.79
C THR A 117 -30.24 -5.88 6.49
N GLU A 118 -29.74 -6.26 7.66
CA GLU A 118 -30.26 -7.38 8.45
C GLU A 118 -31.36 -6.95 9.43
N GLY A 119 -31.71 -5.66 9.50
CA GLY A 119 -32.75 -5.15 10.39
C GLY A 119 -32.40 -5.22 11.88
N MET A 120 -31.19 -5.63 12.22
CA MET A 120 -30.77 -5.85 13.62
C MET A 120 -30.56 -4.55 14.39
N PHE A 121 -30.49 -3.41 13.71
CA PHE A 121 -30.22 -2.12 14.32
C PHE A 121 -31.28 -1.75 15.40
N ARG A 122 -32.56 -2.03 15.13
CA ARG A 122 -33.64 -1.82 16.11
C ARG A 122 -33.41 -2.56 17.41
N HIS A 123 -33.09 -3.86 17.32
CA HIS A 123 -32.87 -4.69 18.52
C HIS A 123 -31.67 -4.21 19.34
N LEU A 124 -30.61 -3.75 18.70
CA LEU A 124 -29.43 -3.20 19.38
C LEU A 124 -29.71 -1.90 20.11
N VAL A 125 -30.56 -1.04 19.54
CA VAL A 125 -30.96 0.23 20.18
C VAL A 125 -31.90 -0.02 21.39
N ILE A 126 -32.83 -0.99 21.31
CA ILE A 126 -33.72 -1.35 22.40
C ILE A 126 -32.95 -1.85 23.62
N THR A 127 -31.77 -2.45 23.46
CA THR A 127 -30.91 -2.85 24.59
C THR A 127 -30.33 -1.66 25.39
N GLY A 128 -30.68 -0.42 25.01
CA GLY A 128 -30.28 0.80 25.71
C GLY A 128 -28.86 1.25 25.43
N ARG A 129 -28.24 0.75 24.32
CA ARG A 129 -26.91 1.16 23.88
C ARG A 129 -26.98 2.44 23.07
N SER A 130 -25.99 3.34 23.24
CA SER A 130 -25.86 4.54 22.43
C SER A 130 -25.61 4.17 20.96
N ARG A 131 -26.38 4.77 20.05
CA ARG A 131 -26.22 4.58 18.58
C ARG A 131 -24.82 4.93 18.09
N LEU A 132 -24.27 6.02 18.63
CA LEU A 132 -22.91 6.48 18.30
C LEU A 132 -21.84 5.48 18.80
N ALA A 133 -22.01 4.95 20.03
CA ALA A 133 -21.09 3.93 20.54
C ALA A 133 -21.10 2.66 19.67
N LEU A 134 -22.27 2.25 19.19
CA LEU A 134 -22.40 1.13 18.24
C LEU A 134 -21.71 1.41 16.91
N TYR A 135 -21.79 2.64 16.41
CA TYR A 135 -21.09 3.05 15.18
C TYR A 135 -19.57 3.06 15.38
N PHE A 136 -19.11 3.78 16.42
CA PHE A 136 -17.67 3.91 16.69
C PHE A 136 -16.99 2.59 17.06
N ALA A 137 -17.72 1.61 17.60
CA ALA A 137 -17.17 0.27 17.87
C ALA A 137 -16.73 -0.47 16.62
N ARG A 138 -17.26 -0.13 15.44
CA ARG A 138 -16.92 -0.77 14.15
C ARG A 138 -15.55 -0.38 13.63
N ILE A 139 -15.09 0.86 13.93
CA ILE A 139 -13.78 1.34 13.48
C ILE A 139 -12.65 0.47 14.04
N PRO A 140 -12.46 0.36 15.37
CA PRO A 140 -11.40 -0.47 15.91
C PRO A 140 -11.58 -1.97 15.61
N ALA A 141 -12.82 -2.45 15.49
CA ALA A 141 -13.07 -3.84 15.09
C ALA A 141 -12.62 -4.13 13.65
N GLY A 142 -12.87 -3.21 12.72
CA GLY A 142 -12.40 -3.31 11.34
C GLY A 142 -10.88 -3.16 11.22
N LEU A 143 -10.30 -2.19 11.93
CA LEU A 143 -8.84 -1.99 11.98
C LEU A 143 -8.11 -3.23 12.53
N ALA A 144 -8.65 -3.86 13.57
CA ALA A 144 -8.09 -5.08 14.14
C ALA A 144 -8.07 -6.28 13.16
N ILE A 145 -8.83 -6.21 12.08
CA ILE A 145 -8.82 -7.21 11.01
C ILE A 145 -7.89 -6.78 9.88
N ILE A 146 -8.06 -5.56 9.34
CA ILE A 146 -7.38 -5.17 8.11
C ILE A 146 -5.89 -4.92 8.31
N VAL A 147 -5.50 -4.23 9.39
CA VAL A 147 -4.11 -3.88 9.65
C VAL A 147 -3.21 -5.12 9.77
N PRO A 148 -3.48 -6.13 10.62
CA PRO A 148 -2.62 -7.30 10.67
C PRO A 148 -2.66 -8.13 9.39
N MET A 149 -3.74 -8.09 8.61
CA MET A 149 -3.87 -8.81 7.34
C MET A 149 -2.97 -8.20 6.27
N VAL A 150 -2.99 -6.87 6.12
CA VAL A 150 -2.13 -6.12 5.19
C VAL A 150 -0.67 -6.26 5.62
N ALA A 151 -0.37 -6.06 6.90
CA ALA A 151 0.98 -6.22 7.44
C ALA A 151 1.55 -7.62 7.18
N ALA A 152 0.75 -8.68 7.36
CA ALA A 152 1.18 -10.04 7.08
C ALA A 152 1.52 -10.26 5.60
N GLY A 153 0.66 -9.82 4.68
CA GLY A 153 0.91 -9.92 3.24
C GLY A 153 2.14 -9.10 2.83
N PHE A 154 2.25 -7.87 3.32
CA PHE A 154 3.40 -7.01 3.05
C PHE A 154 4.72 -7.60 3.59
N THR A 155 4.69 -8.19 4.78
CA THR A 155 5.87 -8.86 5.36
C THR A 155 6.34 -10.04 4.50
N ILE A 156 5.40 -10.84 3.95
CA ILE A 156 5.73 -11.93 3.03
C ILE A 156 6.41 -11.37 1.77
N VAL A 157 5.86 -10.29 1.19
CA VAL A 157 6.46 -9.64 0.01
C VAL A 157 7.86 -9.14 0.33
N CYS A 158 8.07 -8.43 1.44
CA CYS A 158 9.39 -7.97 1.86
C CYS A 158 10.36 -9.13 2.05
N ALA A 159 9.97 -10.16 2.78
CA ALA A 159 10.82 -11.32 3.05
C ALA A 159 11.27 -11.99 1.74
N VAL A 160 10.34 -12.34 0.85
CA VAL A 160 10.67 -13.02 -0.40
C VAL A 160 11.51 -12.11 -1.31
N CYS A 161 11.17 -10.84 -1.45
CA CYS A 161 11.93 -9.91 -2.29
C CYS A 161 13.36 -9.68 -1.78
N VAL A 162 13.60 -9.74 -0.47
CA VAL A 162 14.94 -9.65 0.10
C VAL A 162 15.72 -10.94 -0.07
N PHE A 163 15.12 -12.10 0.24
CA PHE A 163 15.80 -13.39 0.18
C PHE A 163 16.03 -13.89 -1.24
N ALA A 164 15.12 -13.61 -2.17
CA ALA A 164 15.26 -13.97 -3.57
C ALA A 164 15.88 -12.85 -4.44
N ALA A 165 16.41 -11.80 -3.81
CA ALA A 165 17.11 -10.74 -4.53
C ALA A 165 18.40 -11.27 -5.17
N PRO A 166 18.74 -10.82 -6.39
CA PRO A 166 19.99 -11.20 -7.00
C PRO A 166 21.17 -10.71 -6.14
N THR A 167 22.20 -11.53 -6.00
CA THR A 167 23.45 -11.16 -5.31
C THR A 167 24.45 -10.51 -6.25
N LYS A 168 24.22 -10.66 -7.54
CA LYS A 168 25.04 -10.14 -8.62
C LYS A 168 24.13 -9.64 -9.72
N LEU A 169 24.54 -8.60 -10.40
CA LEU A 169 23.90 -8.11 -11.60
C LEU A 169 24.81 -8.36 -12.78
N ASP A 170 24.35 -9.17 -13.72
CA ASP A 170 25.05 -9.35 -15.00
C ASP A 170 24.50 -8.35 -16.01
N TYR A 171 25.37 -7.50 -16.49
CA TYR A 171 25.04 -6.54 -17.53
C TYR A 171 26.13 -6.54 -18.61
N GLN A 172 25.73 -6.85 -19.84
CA GLN A 172 26.64 -6.91 -20.98
C GLN A 172 27.96 -7.70 -20.72
N GLY A 173 27.86 -8.78 -19.94
CA GLY A 173 29.01 -9.62 -19.60
C GLY A 173 29.84 -9.15 -18.42
N VAL A 174 29.43 -8.08 -17.74
CA VAL A 174 30.07 -7.58 -16.52
C VAL A 174 29.17 -7.85 -15.32
N THR A 175 29.73 -8.44 -14.29
CA THR A 175 29.04 -8.77 -13.06
C THR A 175 29.34 -7.74 -11.98
N VAL A 176 28.32 -6.99 -11.54
CA VAL A 176 28.42 -6.05 -10.43
C VAL A 176 28.03 -6.77 -9.14
N PRO A 177 28.93 -6.89 -8.16
CA PRO A 177 28.59 -7.51 -6.87
C PRO A 177 27.67 -6.62 -6.04
N ALA A 178 26.74 -7.25 -5.31
CA ALA A 178 25.83 -6.56 -4.40
C ALA A 178 26.52 -6.19 -3.08
N GLY A 179 26.02 -5.13 -2.43
CA GLY A 179 26.43 -4.79 -1.07
C GLY A 179 27.81 -4.14 -0.93
N LEU A 180 28.35 -3.60 -2.01
CA LEU A 180 29.60 -2.85 -1.95
C LEU A 180 29.41 -1.55 -1.15
N SER A 181 30.39 -1.23 -0.33
CA SER A 181 30.51 0.11 0.26
C SER A 181 30.82 1.15 -0.83
N MET A 182 30.66 2.44 -0.53
CA MET A 182 31.00 3.53 -1.47
C MET A 182 32.41 3.38 -2.04
N LYS A 183 33.42 3.17 -1.18
CA LYS A 183 34.80 2.91 -1.61
C LYS A 183 34.95 1.61 -2.43
N GLY A 184 34.17 0.59 -2.08
CA GLY A 184 34.15 -0.68 -2.83
C GLY A 184 33.59 -0.48 -4.24
N LEU A 185 32.52 0.27 -4.40
CA LEU A 185 31.94 0.60 -5.70
C LEU A 185 32.87 1.49 -6.53
N GLU A 186 33.52 2.49 -5.92
CA GLU A 186 34.54 3.31 -6.58
C GLU A 186 35.72 2.46 -7.10
N THR A 187 36.21 1.53 -6.27
CA THR A 187 37.31 0.62 -6.66
C THR A 187 36.90 -0.31 -7.78
N TRP A 188 35.67 -0.84 -7.70
CA TRP A 188 35.11 -1.68 -8.75
C TRP A 188 34.92 -0.89 -10.05
N ALA A 189 34.38 0.32 -10.00
CA ALA A 189 34.21 1.21 -11.15
C ALA A 189 35.55 1.59 -11.81
N ALA A 190 36.58 1.87 -10.99
CA ALA A 190 37.91 2.15 -11.50
C ALA A 190 38.57 0.94 -12.21
N ALA A 191 38.18 -0.29 -11.84
CA ALA A 191 38.61 -1.52 -12.48
C ALA A 191 37.83 -1.81 -13.79
N HIS A 192 36.58 -1.30 -13.90
CA HIS A 192 35.67 -1.51 -15.02
C HIS A 192 35.21 -0.19 -15.66
N PRO A 193 36.12 0.73 -16.01
CA PRO A 193 35.74 2.09 -16.39
C PRO A 193 34.97 2.14 -17.70
N LYS A 194 35.20 1.19 -18.63
CA LYS A 194 34.48 1.12 -19.89
C LYS A 194 33.02 0.78 -19.70
N GLU A 195 32.75 -0.19 -18.87
CA GLU A 195 31.42 -0.68 -18.57
C GLU A 195 30.61 0.40 -17.82
N VAL A 196 31.24 1.09 -16.86
CA VAL A 196 30.58 2.14 -16.08
C VAL A 196 30.27 3.37 -16.91
N VAL A 197 31.20 3.83 -17.74
CA VAL A 197 30.99 5.05 -18.55
C VAL A 197 30.10 4.75 -19.76
N CYS A 198 30.14 3.54 -20.30
CA CYS A 198 29.54 3.21 -21.58
C CYS A 198 28.20 2.46 -21.49
N GLY A 199 27.66 2.17 -20.34
CA GLY A 199 26.38 1.52 -20.39
C GLY A 199 25.88 0.75 -19.19
N LEU A 200 26.40 0.96 -18.01
CA LEU A 200 25.79 0.29 -16.85
C LEU A 200 24.47 0.92 -16.43
N PRO A 201 23.51 0.11 -15.98
CA PRO A 201 22.16 0.56 -15.65
C PRO A 201 22.08 1.54 -14.47
N PHE A 202 23.06 1.66 -13.60
CA PHE A 202 23.03 2.66 -12.53
C PHE A 202 23.30 4.10 -13.01
N GLN A 203 23.55 4.33 -14.30
CA GLN A 203 23.51 5.65 -14.89
C GLN A 203 22.10 6.16 -15.16
N PHE A 204 21.08 5.34 -14.92
CA PHE A 204 19.69 5.76 -15.00
C PHE A 204 19.25 6.53 -13.75
N LYS A 205 19.65 7.78 -13.64
CA LYS A 205 18.76 8.75 -12.98
C LYS A 205 17.50 8.85 -13.82
N GLN A 206 16.47 8.23 -13.33
CA GLN A 206 15.13 8.36 -13.90
C GLN A 206 14.78 9.84 -14.08
N GLY A 207 14.64 10.28 -15.32
CA GLY A 207 14.25 11.64 -15.67
C GLY A 207 15.33 12.54 -16.29
N GLN A 208 16.61 12.21 -16.21
CA GLN A 208 17.62 12.82 -17.05
C GLN A 208 18.06 11.79 -18.08
N GLN A 209 17.48 11.85 -19.26
CA GLN A 209 18.16 11.35 -20.47
C GLN A 209 19.40 12.25 -20.69
N THR A 210 20.43 12.00 -19.93
CA THR A 210 21.78 12.31 -20.41
C THR A 210 21.95 11.34 -21.55
N SER A 211 21.91 11.86 -22.76
CA SER A 211 22.39 11.16 -23.94
C SER A 211 23.85 10.84 -23.69
N ILE A 212 24.09 9.68 -23.07
CA ILE A 212 25.43 9.14 -22.93
C ILE A 212 25.86 8.86 -24.37
N PRO A 213 26.95 9.44 -24.83
CA PRO A 213 27.46 9.14 -26.17
C PRO A 213 27.66 7.64 -26.22
N SER A 214 27.04 6.99 -27.20
CA SER A 214 27.22 5.57 -27.43
C SER A 214 28.74 5.31 -27.54
N CYS A 215 29.27 4.61 -26.53
CA CYS A 215 30.68 4.31 -26.53
C CYS A 215 30.95 3.23 -27.58
N PHE A 216 31.55 3.58 -28.66
CA PHE A 216 32.06 2.63 -29.62
C PHE A 216 33.47 2.22 -29.24
N ILE A 217 33.74 0.93 -29.17
CA ILE A 217 35.06 0.37 -28.98
C ILE A 217 35.51 -0.13 -30.33
N ASP A 218 36.65 0.39 -30.83
CA ASP A 218 37.25 -0.10 -32.05
C ASP A 218 37.91 -1.49 -31.86
N GLN A 219 38.32 -2.12 -32.94
CA GLN A 219 38.97 -3.42 -32.89
C GLN A 219 40.28 -3.43 -32.08
N LYS A 220 40.83 -2.25 -31.74
CA LYS A 220 42.02 -2.09 -30.88
C LYS A 220 41.68 -1.83 -29.44
N GLY A 221 40.39 -1.86 -29.06
CA GLY A 221 39.93 -1.60 -27.69
C GLY A 221 39.99 -0.12 -27.26
N GLN A 222 40.09 0.79 -28.24
CA GLN A 222 40.03 2.23 -27.98
C GLN A 222 38.61 2.74 -28.17
N PHE A 223 38.22 3.74 -27.36
CA PHE A 223 36.95 4.40 -27.53
C PHE A 223 36.97 5.27 -28.78
N VAL A 224 36.03 5.00 -29.65
CA VAL A 224 35.81 5.76 -30.87
C VAL A 224 34.40 6.32 -30.85
N THR A 225 34.28 7.55 -31.23
CA THR A 225 32.97 8.17 -31.39
C THR A 225 32.30 7.74 -32.69
N PRO A 226 30.94 7.76 -32.72
CA PRO A 226 30.24 7.43 -33.94
C PRO A 226 30.68 8.34 -35.09
N PRO A 227 30.79 7.82 -36.31
CA PRO A 227 31.07 8.61 -37.49
C PRO A 227 30.00 9.73 -37.62
N GLY A 228 30.43 10.99 -37.62
CA GLY A 228 29.57 12.15 -37.75
C GLY A 228 29.34 12.95 -36.48
N ALA A 229 29.86 12.54 -35.30
CA ALA A 229 29.84 13.37 -34.12
C ALA A 229 30.99 14.37 -34.10
N PRO A 230 30.77 15.68 -34.07
CA PRO A 230 31.86 16.64 -34.09
C PRO A 230 32.63 16.64 -32.75
N GLY A 231 33.91 16.48 -32.80
CA GLY A 231 34.81 16.83 -31.68
C GLY A 231 35.20 15.72 -30.70
N LEU A 232 35.06 14.46 -31.03
CA LEU A 232 35.43 13.39 -30.13
C LEU A 232 36.84 12.84 -30.38
N HIS A 233 37.69 13.10 -29.40
CA HIS A 233 39.05 12.56 -29.33
C HIS A 233 39.03 11.29 -28.46
N SER A 234 40.00 10.40 -28.70
CA SER A 234 40.23 9.23 -27.83
C SER A 234 40.44 9.71 -26.38
N VAL A 235 39.52 9.33 -25.50
CA VAL A 235 39.63 9.69 -24.08
C VAL A 235 40.73 8.84 -23.43
N PRO A 236 41.72 9.43 -22.76
CA PRO A 236 42.74 8.70 -22.03
C PRO A 236 42.13 7.79 -20.96
N LEU A 237 42.68 6.58 -20.79
CA LEU A 237 42.18 5.64 -19.77
C LEU A 237 42.16 6.22 -18.36
N ALA A 238 43.07 7.13 -18.05
CA ALA A 238 43.10 7.84 -16.74
C ALA A 238 41.87 8.71 -16.53
N THR A 239 41.45 9.46 -17.56
CA THR A 239 40.22 10.30 -17.51
C THR A 239 39.00 9.42 -17.41
N LEU A 240 38.94 8.31 -18.17
CA LEU A 240 37.85 7.37 -18.10
C LEU A 240 37.68 6.74 -16.70
N LYS A 241 38.79 6.41 -16.03
CA LYS A 241 38.76 5.92 -14.65
C LYS A 241 38.25 6.97 -13.66
N ALA A 242 38.67 8.23 -13.83
CA ALA A 242 38.20 9.33 -12.99
C ALA A 242 36.70 9.58 -13.18
N ASP A 243 36.23 9.54 -14.42
CA ASP A 243 34.80 9.67 -14.73
C ASP A 243 33.99 8.51 -14.17
N ALA A 244 34.47 7.27 -14.29
CA ALA A 244 33.82 6.09 -13.73
C ALA A 244 33.70 6.18 -12.19
N VAL A 245 34.74 6.63 -11.50
CA VAL A 245 34.70 6.86 -10.04
C VAL A 245 33.72 7.96 -9.69
N THR A 246 33.65 9.03 -10.46
CA THR A 246 32.72 10.14 -10.23
C THR A 246 31.28 9.69 -10.41
N ILE A 247 30.98 8.91 -11.47
CA ILE A 247 29.67 8.31 -11.72
C ILE A 247 29.29 7.39 -10.54
N ALA A 248 30.20 6.49 -10.14
CA ALA A 248 29.96 5.58 -9.02
C ALA A 248 29.64 6.33 -7.69
N LYS A 249 30.26 7.47 -7.45
CA LYS A 249 29.94 8.32 -6.28
C LYS A 249 28.54 8.93 -6.37
N LEU A 250 28.20 9.48 -7.52
CA LEU A 250 26.90 10.11 -7.75
C LEU A 250 25.74 9.11 -7.66
N ASP A 251 25.97 7.92 -8.20
CA ASP A 251 24.95 6.88 -8.28
C ASP A 251 24.95 5.91 -7.09
N TYR A 252 25.85 6.10 -6.11
CA TYR A 252 25.94 5.22 -4.95
C TYR A 252 24.63 5.13 -4.15
N ALA A 253 23.90 6.23 -4.03
CA ALA A 253 22.62 6.24 -3.36
C ALA A 253 21.61 5.31 -4.08
N ASP A 254 21.54 5.40 -5.40
CA ASP A 254 20.67 4.55 -6.21
C ASP A 254 21.15 3.09 -6.20
N TYR A 255 22.46 2.86 -6.33
CA TYR A 255 23.04 1.53 -6.18
C TYR A 255 22.69 0.89 -4.84
N SER A 256 22.82 1.62 -3.74
CA SER A 256 22.62 1.08 -2.39
C SER A 256 21.14 0.84 -2.05
N THR A 257 20.23 1.60 -2.65
CA THR A 257 18.80 1.57 -2.31
C THR A 257 17.94 0.83 -3.30
N HIS A 258 18.24 0.90 -4.59
CA HIS A 258 17.30 0.50 -5.62
C HIS A 258 17.76 -0.67 -6.48
N PHE A 259 19.07 -0.93 -6.54
CA PHE A 259 19.62 -1.69 -7.64
C PHE A 259 19.42 -3.21 -7.55
N LEU A 260 19.53 -3.79 -6.36
CA LEU A 260 19.46 -5.23 -6.19
C LEU A 260 18.41 -5.70 -5.20
N ARG A 261 18.20 -4.97 -4.12
CA ARG A 261 17.21 -5.29 -3.09
C ARG A 261 16.53 -4.02 -2.58
N PRO A 262 15.27 -4.10 -2.16
CA PRO A 262 14.64 -2.94 -1.52
C PRO A 262 15.37 -2.59 -0.22
N SER A 263 15.60 -1.30 0.02
CA SER A 263 16.20 -0.84 1.27
C SER A 263 15.22 -1.00 2.44
N THR A 264 15.74 -1.19 3.65
CA THR A 264 14.90 -1.28 4.86
C THR A 264 14.05 -0.02 5.05
N SER A 265 14.62 1.16 4.75
CA SER A 265 13.89 2.43 4.82
C SER A 265 12.72 2.49 3.82
N LEU A 266 12.94 2.03 2.59
CA LEU A 266 11.87 1.96 1.58
C LEU A 266 10.78 0.97 2.00
N MET A 267 11.15 -0.21 2.50
CA MET A 267 10.19 -1.21 2.98
C MET A 267 9.32 -0.66 4.11
N ILE A 268 9.90 0.01 5.11
CA ILE A 268 9.13 0.60 6.21
C ILE A 268 8.19 1.69 5.70
N LYS A 269 8.67 2.61 4.87
CA LYS A 269 7.86 3.70 4.31
C LYS A 269 6.73 3.16 3.43
N ALA A 270 7.03 2.19 2.58
CA ALA A 270 6.04 1.54 1.73
C ALA A 270 4.99 0.79 2.54
N GLY A 271 5.38 0.07 3.59
CA GLY A 271 4.46 -0.60 4.49
C GLY A 271 3.51 0.36 5.19
N LEU A 272 4.03 1.46 5.74
CA LEU A 272 3.21 2.50 6.37
C LEU A 272 2.27 3.17 5.38
N TRP A 273 2.70 3.38 4.14
CA TRP A 273 1.87 3.94 3.08
C TRP A 273 0.72 3.00 2.68
N ILE A 274 0.99 1.72 2.47
CA ILE A 274 -0.06 0.71 2.18
C ILE A 274 -1.04 0.56 3.34
N GLU A 275 -0.55 0.57 4.59
CA GLU A 275 -1.42 0.55 5.77
C GLU A 275 -2.31 1.78 5.85
N LEU A 276 -1.78 2.97 5.56
CA LEU A 276 -2.56 4.20 5.50
C LEU A 276 -3.69 4.10 4.48
N GLU A 277 -3.41 3.59 3.29
CA GLU A 277 -4.42 3.35 2.25
C GLU A 277 -5.53 2.40 2.72
N ALA A 278 -5.15 1.30 3.35
CA ALA A 278 -6.11 0.34 3.89
C ALA A 278 -6.99 0.97 5.00
N ILE A 279 -6.42 1.80 5.86
CA ILE A 279 -7.14 2.52 6.91
C ILE A 279 -8.13 3.52 6.28
N ILE A 280 -7.70 4.28 5.27
CA ILE A 280 -8.57 5.22 4.55
C ILE A 280 -9.73 4.46 3.89
N GLY A 281 -9.43 3.41 3.14
CA GLY A 281 -10.44 2.57 2.49
C GLY A 281 -11.48 2.03 3.49
N LEU A 282 -11.04 1.52 4.64
CA LEU A 282 -11.91 1.03 5.69
C LEU A 282 -12.82 2.13 6.26
N ILE A 283 -12.25 3.27 6.66
CA ILE A 283 -13.01 4.32 7.38
C ILE A 283 -13.95 5.04 6.43
N VAL A 284 -13.50 5.40 5.23
CA VAL A 284 -14.36 6.03 4.21
C VAL A 284 -15.46 5.05 3.78
N GLY A 285 -15.11 3.78 3.56
CA GLY A 285 -16.06 2.71 3.25
C GLY A 285 -17.10 2.51 4.36
N LEU A 286 -16.69 2.55 5.62
CA LEU A 286 -17.60 2.47 6.78
C LEU A 286 -18.60 3.63 6.79
N GLY A 287 -18.11 4.85 6.62
CA GLY A 287 -18.94 6.06 6.57
C GLY A 287 -19.95 5.98 5.43
N LEU A 288 -19.49 5.66 4.23
CA LEU A 288 -20.31 5.54 3.04
C LEU A 288 -21.34 4.39 3.16
N GLY A 289 -20.92 3.22 3.66
CA GLY A 289 -21.81 2.08 3.89
C GLY A 289 -22.91 2.41 4.88
N SER A 290 -22.60 3.16 5.95
CA SER A 290 -23.58 3.63 6.93
C SER A 290 -24.53 4.69 6.35
N LEU A 291 -24.03 5.56 5.46
CA LEU A 291 -24.81 6.59 4.80
C LEU A 291 -25.80 6.01 3.79
N MET A 292 -25.32 5.16 2.90
CA MET A 292 -26.14 4.56 1.83
C MET A 292 -27.04 3.44 2.34
N GLY A 293 -26.60 2.71 3.35
CA GLY A 293 -27.31 1.54 3.88
C GLY A 293 -27.30 0.32 2.95
N GLN A 294 -26.56 0.39 1.84
CA GLN A 294 -26.46 -0.68 0.83
C GLN A 294 -24.98 -0.95 0.56
N ARG A 295 -24.56 -2.18 0.80
CA ARG A 295 -23.16 -2.61 0.62
C ARG A 295 -22.67 -2.45 -0.82
N THR A 296 -23.43 -2.97 -1.77
CA THR A 296 -23.02 -3.03 -3.18
C THR A 296 -22.81 -1.65 -3.78
N VAL A 297 -23.76 -0.74 -3.57
CA VAL A 297 -23.65 0.65 -4.07
C VAL A 297 -22.45 1.35 -3.46
N SER A 298 -22.23 1.18 -2.15
CA SER A 298 -21.09 1.80 -1.47
C SER A 298 -19.75 1.28 -1.98
N VAL A 299 -19.62 -0.02 -2.23
CA VAL A 299 -18.39 -0.62 -2.79
C VAL A 299 -18.15 -0.14 -4.22
N ILE A 300 -19.18 -0.11 -5.07
CA ILE A 300 -19.05 0.40 -6.45
C ILE A 300 -18.59 1.86 -6.43
N LEU A 301 -19.17 2.68 -5.56
CA LEU A 301 -18.80 4.09 -5.46
C LEU A 301 -17.34 4.28 -5.01
N MET A 302 -16.86 3.45 -4.08
CA MET A 302 -15.44 3.45 -3.66
C MET A 302 -14.51 3.05 -4.80
N ILE A 303 -14.88 2.02 -5.57
CA ILE A 303 -14.09 1.59 -6.74
C ILE A 303 -14.07 2.71 -7.81
N VAL A 304 -15.20 3.33 -8.09
CA VAL A 304 -15.27 4.45 -9.04
C VAL A 304 -14.40 5.62 -8.59
N LEU A 305 -14.45 5.97 -7.31
CA LEU A 305 -13.67 7.06 -6.75
C LEU A 305 -12.16 6.80 -6.90
N GLU A 306 -11.69 5.63 -6.48
CA GLU A 306 -10.25 5.36 -6.37
C GLU A 306 -9.66 4.80 -7.66
N VAL A 307 -10.32 3.83 -8.29
CA VAL A 307 -9.75 3.12 -9.45
C VAL A 307 -10.04 3.85 -10.77
N ILE A 308 -11.09 4.65 -10.85
CA ILE A 308 -11.46 5.35 -12.08
C ILE A 308 -11.16 6.86 -11.98
N LEU A 309 -11.66 7.52 -10.95
CA LEU A 309 -11.58 8.98 -10.84
C LEU A 309 -10.17 9.45 -10.48
N THR A 310 -9.49 8.77 -9.54
CA THR A 310 -8.13 9.12 -9.13
C THR A 310 -7.14 9.08 -10.30
N PRO A 311 -7.05 8.01 -11.14
CA PRO A 311 -6.16 8.01 -12.30
C PRO A 311 -6.52 9.09 -13.34
N ILE A 312 -7.79 9.31 -13.61
CA ILE A 312 -8.22 10.34 -14.58
C ILE A 312 -7.76 11.73 -14.12
N LEU A 313 -7.95 12.03 -12.83
CA LEU A 313 -7.58 13.33 -12.28
C LEU A 313 -6.07 13.49 -12.03
N SER A 314 -5.31 12.39 -11.95
CA SER A 314 -3.85 12.42 -11.79
C SER A 314 -3.10 12.68 -13.11
N HIS A 315 -3.74 12.42 -14.26
CA HIS A 315 -3.07 12.40 -15.58
C HIS A 315 -2.72 13.77 -16.14
N SER A 316 -3.41 14.82 -15.71
CA SER A 316 -3.17 16.18 -16.18
C SER A 316 -3.59 17.24 -15.16
N VAL A 317 -2.90 18.35 -15.13
CA VAL A 317 -3.34 19.54 -14.38
C VAL A 317 -4.47 20.20 -15.15
N ILE A 318 -5.66 20.26 -14.54
CA ILE A 318 -6.81 20.96 -15.11
C ILE A 318 -6.86 22.36 -14.48
N PRO A 319 -6.54 23.45 -15.22
CA PRO A 319 -6.29 24.76 -14.63
C PRO A 319 -7.39 25.28 -13.71
N HIS A 320 -8.65 25.06 -14.05
CA HIS A 320 -9.79 25.55 -13.25
C HIS A 320 -10.25 24.56 -12.16
N LEU A 321 -9.76 23.31 -12.17
CA LEU A 321 -10.13 22.25 -11.23
C LEU A 321 -9.01 21.83 -10.30
N ILE A 322 -7.89 22.53 -10.28
CA ILE A 322 -6.72 22.17 -9.48
C ILE A 322 -7.04 22.00 -7.98
N ASN A 323 -7.90 22.83 -7.43
CA ASN A 323 -8.32 22.71 -6.03
C ASN A 323 -9.23 21.50 -5.80
N VAL A 324 -10.04 21.12 -6.79
CA VAL A 324 -10.84 19.89 -6.73
C VAL A 324 -9.94 18.68 -6.84
N GLN A 325 -8.96 18.71 -7.76
CA GLN A 325 -7.96 17.64 -7.88
C GLN A 325 -7.21 17.43 -6.56
N ARG A 326 -6.72 18.49 -5.91
CA ARG A 326 -6.08 18.44 -4.60
C ARG A 326 -7.01 17.89 -3.51
N GLY A 327 -8.32 18.07 -3.62
CA GLY A 327 -9.32 17.56 -2.67
C GLY A 327 -9.61 16.07 -2.81
N VAL A 328 -9.08 15.37 -3.81
CA VAL A 328 -9.29 13.92 -3.99
C VAL A 328 -8.34 13.14 -3.10
N VAL A 329 -8.88 12.24 -2.28
CA VAL A 329 -8.08 11.48 -1.30
C VAL A 329 -7.02 10.63 -1.96
N GLY A 330 -7.31 9.96 -3.08
CA GLY A 330 -6.34 9.13 -3.79
C GLY A 330 -5.16 9.95 -4.35
N LEU A 331 -5.35 11.22 -4.76
CA LEU A 331 -4.25 12.10 -5.14
C LEU A 331 -3.41 12.54 -3.94
N ALA A 332 -4.05 12.81 -2.81
CA ALA A 332 -3.35 13.15 -1.57
C ALA A 332 -2.51 11.97 -1.05
N THR A 333 -3.00 10.74 -1.18
CA THR A 333 -2.23 9.54 -0.76
C THR A 333 -1.10 9.22 -1.72
N THR A 334 -1.28 9.38 -3.03
CA THR A 334 -0.18 9.24 -4.00
C THR A 334 0.91 10.30 -3.81
N HIS A 335 0.56 11.49 -3.30
CA HIS A 335 1.57 12.49 -2.92
C HIS A 335 2.44 12.06 -1.72
N LEU A 336 1.91 11.19 -0.85
CA LEU A 336 2.66 10.61 0.28
C LEU A 336 3.40 9.31 -0.11
N GLU A 337 3.32 8.89 -1.35
CA GLU A 337 4.02 7.71 -1.85
C GLU A 337 5.52 7.82 -1.62
N PRO A 338 6.17 6.80 -1.07
CA PRO A 338 7.61 6.80 -0.88
C PRO A 338 8.36 6.93 -2.21
N GLY A 339 9.31 7.87 -2.28
CA GLY A 339 10.20 7.96 -3.44
C GLY A 339 10.91 6.64 -3.69
N GLY A 340 10.90 6.20 -4.95
CA GLY A 340 11.44 4.91 -5.38
C GLY A 340 10.37 3.84 -5.67
N LEU A 341 9.09 4.11 -5.43
CA LEU A 341 8.01 3.31 -5.99
C LEU A 341 7.60 3.86 -7.37
N PRO A 342 7.23 3.02 -8.34
CA PRO A 342 6.61 3.50 -9.56
C PRO A 342 5.20 3.98 -9.21
N HIS A 343 4.81 5.17 -9.66
CA HIS A 343 3.48 5.68 -9.40
C HIS A 343 2.40 4.71 -9.88
N ALA A 344 1.55 4.27 -8.97
CA ALA A 344 0.49 3.30 -9.24
C ALA A 344 -0.48 3.77 -10.33
N PHE A 345 -0.66 5.08 -10.48
CA PHE A 345 -1.55 5.72 -11.43
C PHE A 345 -0.89 6.79 -12.30
N GLY A 346 0.41 7.01 -12.17
CA GLY A 346 1.18 7.93 -13.01
C GLY A 346 1.53 7.29 -14.33
N GLY A 347 0.80 7.57 -15.37
CA GLY A 347 1.15 7.21 -16.73
C GLY A 347 2.40 7.93 -17.19
N GLY A 348 3.55 7.35 -16.99
CA GLY A 348 4.82 7.87 -17.48
C GLY A 348 5.90 6.88 -17.15
N GLY A 349 6.24 6.00 -18.08
CA GLY A 349 7.37 5.11 -17.97
C GLY A 349 8.63 5.88 -17.66
N GLY A 350 9.35 5.44 -16.66
CA GLY A 350 10.71 5.93 -16.38
C GLY A 350 10.79 6.77 -15.13
N GLY A 351 11.03 6.12 -14.12
CA GLY A 351 11.77 6.40 -12.92
C GLY A 351 12.15 7.80 -12.53
N GLY A 352 11.96 8.04 -11.29
CA GLY A 352 12.53 9.16 -10.55
C GLY A 352 11.48 10.12 -10.06
N GLY A 353 11.28 10.13 -8.74
CA GLY A 353 10.65 11.20 -7.98
C GLY A 353 9.63 12.05 -8.74
N GLY A 354 8.66 11.42 -9.38
CA GLY A 354 7.69 12.11 -10.19
C GLY A 354 6.76 12.82 -9.26
N SER A 355 6.87 14.15 -9.25
CA SER A 355 5.77 14.99 -8.83
C SER A 355 4.49 14.45 -9.46
N SER A 356 3.50 14.10 -8.63
CA SER A 356 2.13 14.09 -9.11
C SER A 356 1.99 15.34 -9.97
N LEU A 357 1.43 15.23 -11.17
CA LEU A 357 1.28 16.36 -12.08
C LEU A 357 0.54 17.53 -11.40
N VAL A 358 -0.20 17.25 -10.35
CA VAL A 358 -0.87 18.25 -9.52
C VAL A 358 0.07 18.70 -8.39
N PRO A 359 0.57 19.95 -8.40
CA PRO A 359 1.46 20.45 -7.36
C PRO A 359 0.71 20.57 -6.04
N GLU A 360 1.13 19.80 -5.06
CA GLU A 360 0.56 19.78 -3.72
C GLU A 360 1.68 19.73 -2.67
N SER A 361 1.48 20.31 -1.49
CA SER A 361 2.41 20.16 -0.38
C SER A 361 2.00 18.98 0.52
N THR A 362 2.96 18.32 1.14
CA THR A 362 2.71 17.21 2.08
C THR A 362 1.71 17.61 3.18
N THR A 363 1.77 18.86 3.65
CA THR A 363 0.82 19.36 4.66
C THR A 363 -0.62 19.40 4.12
N VAL A 364 -0.81 19.85 2.89
CA VAL A 364 -2.15 19.87 2.26
C VAL A 364 -2.65 18.45 2.05
N ALA A 365 -1.83 17.53 1.55
CA ALA A 365 -2.19 16.13 1.39
C ALA A 365 -2.66 15.50 2.71
N VAL A 366 -1.91 15.70 3.79
CA VAL A 366 -2.30 15.20 5.13
C VAL A 366 -3.60 15.84 5.60
N CYS A 367 -3.79 17.14 5.42
CA CYS A 367 -5.05 17.82 5.77
C CYS A 367 -6.24 17.27 4.97
N VAL A 368 -6.08 16.99 3.69
CA VAL A 368 -7.11 16.38 2.84
C VAL A 368 -7.47 14.98 3.35
N ILE A 369 -6.49 14.13 3.63
CA ILE A 369 -6.73 12.80 4.18
C ILE A 369 -7.51 12.88 5.50
N ILE A 370 -7.05 13.71 6.45
CA ILE A 370 -7.75 13.90 7.72
C ILE A 370 -9.17 14.42 7.49
N GLY A 371 -9.34 15.38 6.58
CA GLY A 371 -10.64 15.92 6.20
C GLY A 371 -11.60 14.84 5.70
N TRP A 372 -11.14 13.95 4.81
CA TRP A 372 -11.92 12.82 4.32
C TRP A 372 -12.32 11.85 5.45
N LEU A 373 -11.37 11.49 6.31
CA LEU A 373 -11.64 10.59 7.45
C LEU A 373 -12.69 11.19 8.40
N VAL A 374 -12.56 12.48 8.73
CA VAL A 374 -13.49 13.18 9.62
C VAL A 374 -14.88 13.34 8.99
N VAL A 375 -14.94 13.78 7.72
CA VAL A 375 -16.20 14.01 7.00
C VAL A 375 -16.99 12.70 6.87
N TRP A 376 -16.38 11.63 6.38
CA TRP A 376 -17.09 10.37 6.18
C TRP A 376 -17.46 9.69 7.49
N THR A 377 -16.59 9.75 8.50
CA THR A 377 -16.92 9.28 9.86
C THR A 377 -18.07 10.09 10.46
N GLY A 378 -18.03 11.41 10.31
CA GLY A 378 -19.08 12.32 10.80
C GLY A 378 -20.42 12.12 10.11
N LEU A 379 -20.43 12.02 8.78
CA LEU A 379 -21.66 11.77 8.00
C LEU A 379 -22.28 10.41 8.34
N GLY A 380 -21.46 9.36 8.47
CA GLY A 380 -21.91 8.04 8.88
C GLY A 380 -22.51 8.06 10.30
N ALA A 381 -21.83 8.68 11.23
CA ALA A 381 -22.28 8.85 12.61
C ALA A 381 -23.59 9.66 12.69
N TRP A 382 -23.65 10.78 11.97
CA TRP A 382 -24.85 11.63 11.88
C TRP A 382 -26.06 10.87 11.32
N ARG A 383 -25.87 10.14 10.22
CA ARG A 383 -26.94 9.32 9.64
C ARG A 383 -27.45 8.27 10.62
N MET A 384 -26.52 7.58 11.30
CA MET A 384 -26.85 6.56 12.30
C MET A 384 -27.58 7.15 13.52
N SER A 385 -27.27 8.39 13.93
CA SER A 385 -27.93 9.04 15.06
C SER A 385 -29.36 9.48 14.74
N LYS A 386 -29.64 9.92 13.50
CA LYS A 386 -30.95 10.45 13.07
C LYS A 386 -31.89 9.39 12.50
N ARG A 387 -31.44 8.18 12.31
CA ARG A 387 -32.28 7.14 11.70
C ARG A 387 -33.33 6.69 12.72
N ASP A 388 -34.59 6.91 12.35
CA ASP A 388 -35.73 6.46 13.15
C ASP A 388 -35.78 4.91 13.15
N THR A 389 -36.09 4.39 14.32
CA THR A 389 -36.22 2.94 14.56
C THR A 389 -37.55 2.40 14.10
#